data_ba11a094632a10c3a7a07790534ef142
#
_entry.id   ba11a094632a10c3a7a07790534ef142
#
_cell.length_a   1.000
_cell.length_b   1.000
_cell.length_c   1.000
_cell.angle_alpha   90.00
_cell.angle_beta   90.00
_cell.angle_gamma   90.00
#
_symmetry.space_group_name_H-M   'P 1'
#
loop_
_entity.id
_entity.type
_entity.pdbx_description
1 polymer ?
#
loop_
_entity_poly.entity_id
_entity_poly.type
_entity_poly.pdbx_seq_one_letter_code
_entity_poly.pdbx_strand_id
1 'polypeptide(L)' 'MTDKESLVEQVFAKYRSYCKEIGITPAEMMQQAYLSHLKDLTMEQLKAKL' A
#
# COMPACT_ATOMS: atom_id res chain seq x y z
N MET A 1 6.89 5.48 -15.40
CA MET A 1 6.40 5.41 -14.00
C MET A 1 6.75 6.68 -13.27
N THR A 2 5.84 7.16 -12.43
CA THR A 2 6.10 8.32 -11.60
C THR A 2 6.67 7.88 -10.25
N ASP A 3 7.34 8.79 -9.55
CA ASP A 3 7.86 8.51 -8.23
C ASP A 3 6.74 8.14 -7.26
N LYS A 4 5.57 8.75 -7.45
CA LYS A 4 4.40 8.45 -6.62
C LYS A 4 3.93 7.01 -6.82
N GLU A 5 3.90 6.54 -8.06
CA GLU A 5 3.51 5.16 -8.35
C GLU A 5 4.47 4.17 -7.70
N SER A 6 5.76 4.44 -7.76
CA SER A 6 6.77 3.62 -7.12
C SER A 6 6.56 3.56 -5.60
N LEU A 7 6.26 4.71 -4.98
CA LEU A 7 5.98 4.77 -3.54
C LEU A 7 4.72 3.99 -3.19
N VAL A 8 3.67 4.10 -4.00
CA VAL A 8 2.43 3.34 -3.78
C VAL A 8 2.72 1.85 -3.81
N GLU A 9 3.49 1.39 -4.78
CA GLU A 9 3.85 -0.03 -4.87
C GLU A 9 4.66 -0.49 -3.66
N GLN A 10 5.60 0.31 -3.20
CA GLN A 10 6.41 -0.02 -2.02
C GLN A 10 5.57 -0.11 -0.75
N VAL A 11 4.66 0.85 -0.54
CA VAL A 11 3.78 0.83 0.62
C VAL A 11 2.82 -0.35 0.55
N PHE A 12 2.29 -0.65 -0.62
CA PHE A 12 1.39 -1.79 -0.81
C PHE A 12 2.11 -3.11 -0.55
N ALA A 13 3.34 -3.25 -1.03
CA ALA A 13 4.14 -4.44 -0.77
C ALA A 13 4.41 -4.63 0.72
N LYS A 14 4.68 -3.54 1.43
CA LYS A 14 4.87 -3.57 2.88
C LYS A 14 3.60 -4.00 3.59
N TYR A 15 2.45 -3.52 3.14
CA TYR A 15 1.15 -3.92 3.69
C TYR A 15 0.91 -5.42 3.52
N ARG A 16 1.17 -5.94 2.32
CA ARG A 16 0.99 -7.37 2.05
C ARG A 16 1.94 -8.22 2.88
N SER A 17 3.17 -7.80 3.02
CA SER A 17 4.16 -8.49 3.85
C SER A 17 3.73 -8.52 5.31
N TYR A 18 3.22 -7.41 5.82
CA TYR A 18 2.71 -7.33 7.18
C TYR A 18 1.53 -8.28 7.40
N CYS A 19 0.57 -8.30 6.46
CA CYS A 19 -0.58 -9.21 6.56
C CYS A 19 -0.14 -10.67 6.58
N LYS A 20 0.84 -11.01 5.76
CA LYS A 20 1.39 -12.37 5.72
C LYS A 20 2.03 -12.73 7.05
N GLU A 21 2.75 -11.79 7.65
CA GLU A 21 3.46 -12.00 8.91
C GLU A 21 2.50 -12.28 10.05
N ILE A 22 1.37 -11.57 10.10
CA ILE A 22 0.37 -11.77 11.17
C ILE A 22 -0.67 -12.85 10.82
N GLY A 23 -0.52 -13.49 9.65
CA GLY A 23 -1.39 -14.59 9.25
C GLY A 23 -2.75 -14.19 8.75
N ILE A 24 -2.91 -12.96 8.26
CA ILE A 24 -4.16 -12.46 7.71
C ILE A 24 -4.08 -12.43 6.19
N THR A 25 -5.13 -12.94 5.53
CA THR A 25 -5.25 -12.83 4.07
C THR A 25 -6.39 -11.86 3.77
N PRO A 26 -6.09 -10.59 3.44
CA PRO A 26 -7.15 -9.63 3.14
C PRO A 26 -7.88 -10.01 1.86
N ALA A 27 -9.19 -9.76 1.84
CA ALA A 27 -10.00 -9.98 0.66
C ALA A 27 -9.54 -9.05 -0.48
N GLU A 28 -9.74 -9.49 -1.71
CA GLU A 28 -9.33 -8.72 -2.88
C GLU A 28 -9.95 -7.32 -2.88
N MET A 29 -11.22 -7.21 -2.49
CA MET A 29 -11.88 -5.90 -2.39
C MET A 29 -11.18 -4.97 -1.41
N MET A 30 -10.73 -5.50 -0.29
CA MET A 30 -10.00 -4.70 0.71
C MET A 30 -8.64 -4.26 0.17
N GLN A 31 -7.96 -5.13 -0.56
CA GLN A 31 -6.68 -4.80 -1.18
C GLN A 31 -6.85 -3.68 -2.20
N GLN A 32 -7.88 -3.75 -3.02
CA GLN A 32 -8.16 -2.73 -4.03
C GLN A 32 -8.55 -1.40 -3.39
N ALA A 33 -9.36 -1.44 -2.33
CA ALA A 33 -9.74 -0.24 -1.61
C ALA A 33 -8.51 0.44 -0.98
N TYR A 34 -7.61 -0.35 -0.41
CA TYR A 34 -6.39 0.19 0.18
C TYR A 34 -5.47 0.80 -0.89
N LEU A 35 -5.32 0.10 -2.00
CA LEU A 35 -4.51 0.60 -3.13
C LEU A 35 -5.06 1.94 -3.64
N SER A 36 -6.38 2.04 -3.81
CA SER A 36 -7.03 3.28 -4.21
C SER A 36 -6.78 4.40 -3.21
N HIS A 37 -6.85 4.08 -1.90
CA HIS A 37 -6.56 5.03 -0.83
C HIS A 37 -5.11 5.55 -0.94
N LEU A 38 -4.16 4.65 -1.19
CA LEU A 38 -2.76 5.05 -1.33
C LEU A 38 -2.54 6.01 -2.48
N LYS A 39 -3.27 5.82 -3.58
CA LYS A 39 -3.17 6.69 -4.75
C LYS A 39 -3.64 8.12 -4.46
N ASP A 40 -4.52 8.29 -3.47
CA ASP A 40 -5.03 9.61 -3.08
C ASP A 40 -4.11 10.33 -2.09
N LEU A 41 -3.11 9.65 -1.55
CA LEU A 41 -2.18 10.24 -0.60
C LEU A 41 -1.09 11.05 -1.32
N THR A 42 -0.52 12.03 -0.58
CA THR A 42 0.64 12.76 -1.07
C THR A 42 1.89 11.89 -0.97
N MET A 43 2.96 12.30 -1.67
CA MET A 43 4.23 11.59 -1.60
C MET A 43 4.79 11.59 -0.17
N GLU A 44 4.62 12.69 0.56
CA GLU A 44 5.07 12.77 1.95
C GLU A 44 4.33 11.77 2.83
N GLN A 45 3.00 11.65 2.63
CA GLN A 45 2.20 10.69 3.39
C GLN A 45 2.60 9.25 3.07
N LEU A 46 2.90 8.97 1.81
CA LEU A 46 3.37 7.65 1.39
C LEU A 46 4.72 7.32 2.01
N LYS A 47 5.65 8.27 2.01
CA LYS A 47 6.96 8.07 2.62
C LYS A 47 6.86 7.80 4.12
N ALA A 48 5.91 8.45 4.79
CA ALA A 48 5.68 8.24 6.22
C ALA A 48 5.20 6.83 6.54
N LYS A 49 4.63 6.12 5.56
CA LYS A 49 4.16 4.75 5.74
C LYS A 49 5.26 3.71 5.50
N LEU A 50 6.36 4.12 4.93
CA LEU A 50 7.51 3.25 4.74
C LEU A 50 8.32 3.19 6.03
#